data_c8425c05003470c803a8c73cdc9ea4c2
#
_entry.id   c8425c05003470c803a8c73cdc9ea4c2
#
_cell.length_a   1.000
_cell.length_b   1.000
_cell.length_c   1.000
_cell.angle_alpha   90.00
_cell.angle_beta   90.00
_cell.angle_gamma   90.00
#
_symmetry.space_group_name_H-M   'P 1'
#
loop_
_entity.id
_entity.type
_entity.pdbx_description
1 polymer ?
#
loop_
_entity_poly.entity_id
_entity_poly.type
_entity_poly.pdbx_seq_one_letter_code
_entity_poly.pdbx_strand_id
1 'polypeptide(L)'
;MNRKVLITGASRGIGKAIAGAFAREGDDLFLLCRNNIEDLEAFAGVLEKDNGIKVKTFKCDVGDYDSLREVFSQIDDIDIVINNAGVAWIGLLTDMDVSDWKNIMSTNLDSLFYICKLAVPRMVQKQSGRIINISSVWGNVGASCEVAYSASKGGVNSFTRALAKELAPSNISVNAIACGVIDTDMNRQHLSEEDLEELREDIPMDRLGSTDEVAELVLKVAHAPVYMTGQVITIDGGWI
;
A
#
# COMPACT_ATOMS: atom_id res chain seq x y z
N MET A 1 -5.10 -6.88 23.85
CA MET A 1 -5.23 -7.64 22.58
C MET A 1 -4.31 -6.96 21.58
N ASN A 2 -3.62 -7.74 20.75
CA ASN A 2 -2.79 -7.19 19.67
C ASN A 2 -3.70 -6.49 18.65
N ARG A 3 -3.22 -5.39 18.05
CA ARG A 3 -3.92 -4.79 16.89
C ARG A 3 -3.92 -5.78 15.74
N LYS A 4 -4.92 -5.70 14.88
CA LYS A 4 -5.06 -6.54 13.69
C LYS A 4 -4.84 -5.69 12.45
N VAL A 5 -3.83 -6.02 11.68
CA VAL A 5 -3.36 -5.23 10.53
C VAL A 5 -3.54 -6.02 9.24
N LEU A 6 -4.29 -5.48 8.30
CA LEU A 6 -4.42 -6.03 6.95
C LEU A 6 -3.46 -5.32 6.02
N ILE A 7 -2.64 -6.09 5.28
CA ILE A 7 -1.64 -5.55 4.35
C ILE A 7 -1.81 -6.24 2.99
N THR A 8 -2.03 -5.45 1.94
CA THR A 8 -2.11 -5.97 0.58
C THR A 8 -0.76 -5.88 -0.15
N GLY A 9 -0.48 -6.86 -1.03
CA GLY A 9 0.80 -6.92 -1.74
C GLY A 9 1.97 -7.21 -0.80
N ALA A 10 1.78 -8.08 0.20
CA ALA A 10 2.72 -8.30 1.30
C ALA A 10 3.84 -9.31 1.00
N SER A 11 3.86 -9.94 -0.18
CA SER A 11 4.84 -11.01 -0.50
C SER A 11 6.25 -10.48 -0.81
N ARG A 12 6.40 -9.22 -1.19
CA ARG A 12 7.69 -8.60 -1.55
C ARG A 12 7.70 -7.09 -1.33
N GLY A 13 8.88 -6.49 -1.50
CA GLY A 13 9.07 -5.04 -1.53
C GLY A 13 8.53 -4.31 -0.31
N ILE A 14 7.89 -3.17 -0.51
CA ILE A 14 7.35 -2.30 0.53
C ILE A 14 6.36 -3.05 1.44
N GLY A 15 5.43 -3.82 0.87
CA GLY A 15 4.44 -4.56 1.66
C GLY A 15 5.05 -5.59 2.61
N LYS A 16 6.11 -6.29 2.17
CA LYS A 16 6.87 -7.23 3.01
C LYS A 16 7.60 -6.50 4.15
N ALA A 17 8.24 -5.37 3.85
CA ALA A 17 8.92 -4.57 4.87
C ALA A 17 7.93 -4.02 5.90
N ILE A 18 6.75 -3.53 5.46
CA ILE A 18 5.68 -3.08 6.34
C ILE A 18 5.20 -4.23 7.26
N ALA A 19 4.96 -5.43 6.70
CA ALA A 19 4.55 -6.58 7.49
C ALA A 19 5.58 -6.94 8.58
N GLY A 20 6.87 -6.92 8.22
CA GLY A 20 7.95 -7.11 9.21
C GLY A 20 7.99 -6.04 10.30
N ALA A 21 7.71 -4.78 9.94
CA ALA A 21 7.68 -3.67 10.88
C ALA A 21 6.52 -3.82 11.89
N PHE A 22 5.30 -4.10 11.45
CA PHE A 22 4.15 -4.34 12.34
C PHE A 22 4.31 -5.61 13.19
N ALA A 23 4.92 -6.66 12.63
CA ALA A 23 5.22 -7.88 13.39
C ALA A 23 6.12 -7.59 14.61
N ARG A 24 7.17 -6.77 14.44
CA ARG A 24 8.05 -6.34 15.53
C ARG A 24 7.35 -5.52 16.62
N GLU A 25 6.24 -4.83 16.29
CA GLU A 25 5.38 -4.14 17.26
C GLU A 25 4.43 -5.11 18.01
N GLY A 26 4.40 -6.39 17.62
CA GLY A 26 3.52 -7.39 18.24
C GLY A 26 2.10 -7.41 17.68
N ASP A 27 1.87 -6.87 16.50
CA ASP A 27 0.56 -6.83 15.85
C ASP A 27 0.25 -8.16 15.15
N ASP A 28 -1.00 -8.62 15.19
CA ASP A 28 -1.48 -9.75 14.40
C ASP A 28 -1.75 -9.32 12.96
N LEU A 29 -1.39 -10.15 11.97
CA LEU A 29 -1.36 -9.75 10.57
C LEU A 29 -2.30 -10.57 9.69
N PHE A 30 -2.95 -9.90 8.75
CA PHE A 30 -3.62 -10.48 7.59
C PHE A 30 -2.88 -10.04 6.33
N LEU A 31 -2.18 -10.96 5.68
CA LEU A 31 -1.29 -10.68 4.57
C LEU A 31 -1.88 -11.21 3.26
N LEU A 32 -2.04 -10.31 2.26
CA LEU A 32 -2.61 -10.65 0.96
C LEU A 32 -1.55 -10.58 -0.13
N CYS A 33 -1.55 -11.58 -1.03
CA CYS A 33 -0.79 -11.54 -2.27
C CYS A 33 -1.59 -12.13 -3.44
N ARG A 34 -1.26 -11.74 -4.69
CA ARG A 34 -1.92 -12.28 -5.87
C ARG A 34 -1.30 -13.62 -6.32
N ASN A 35 0.01 -13.73 -6.33
CA ASN A 35 0.73 -14.84 -6.98
C ASN A 35 1.58 -15.66 -6.01
N ASN A 36 2.46 -15.09 -5.25
CA ASN A 36 3.52 -15.78 -4.51
C ASN A 36 3.06 -16.21 -3.12
N ILE A 37 2.04 -17.08 -3.04
CA ILE A 37 1.47 -17.47 -1.74
C ILE A 37 2.44 -18.31 -0.92
N GLU A 38 3.21 -19.21 -1.55
CA GLU A 38 4.17 -20.07 -0.86
C GLU A 38 5.28 -19.24 -0.17
N ASP A 39 5.83 -18.23 -0.86
CA ASP A 39 6.81 -17.30 -0.29
C ASP A 39 6.19 -16.48 0.85
N LEU A 40 4.93 -16.08 0.70
CA LEU A 40 4.22 -15.33 1.74
C LEU A 40 3.96 -16.19 2.98
N GLU A 41 3.58 -17.46 2.83
CA GLU A 41 3.38 -18.42 3.92
C GLU A 41 4.70 -18.72 4.65
N ALA A 42 5.79 -18.92 3.92
CA ALA A 42 7.11 -19.11 4.50
C ALA A 42 7.53 -17.88 5.32
N PHE A 43 7.32 -16.68 4.79
CA PHE A 43 7.59 -15.43 5.50
C PHE A 43 6.70 -15.25 6.74
N ALA A 44 5.41 -15.56 6.63
CA ALA A 44 4.48 -15.52 7.76
C ALA A 44 4.93 -16.41 8.91
N GLY A 45 5.38 -17.65 8.62
CA GLY A 45 5.91 -18.55 9.63
C GLY A 45 7.14 -18.03 10.37
N VAL A 46 8.00 -17.27 9.67
CA VAL A 46 9.14 -16.58 10.31
C VAL A 46 8.64 -15.48 11.23
N LEU A 47 7.68 -14.65 10.78
CA LEU A 47 7.12 -13.56 11.60
C LEU A 47 6.43 -14.07 12.86
N GLU A 48 5.65 -15.15 12.77
CA GLU A 48 5.01 -15.78 13.92
C GLU A 48 6.01 -16.29 14.94
N LYS A 49 7.03 -17.01 14.46
CA LYS A 49 8.07 -17.61 15.30
C LYS A 49 8.89 -16.54 16.03
N ASP A 50 9.29 -15.49 15.34
CA ASP A 50 10.23 -14.49 15.86
C ASP A 50 9.55 -13.46 16.75
N ASN A 51 8.24 -13.19 16.54
CA ASN A 51 7.53 -12.12 17.25
C ASN A 51 6.37 -12.60 18.14
N GLY A 52 5.99 -13.89 18.11
CA GLY A 52 4.92 -14.44 18.94
C GLY A 52 3.52 -13.93 18.60
N ILE A 53 3.31 -13.49 17.37
CA ILE A 53 2.06 -12.97 16.83
C ILE A 53 1.30 -14.06 16.03
N LYS A 54 0.09 -13.72 15.56
CA LYS A 54 -0.66 -14.54 14.61
C LYS A 54 -0.62 -13.91 13.23
N VAL A 55 -0.33 -14.71 12.21
CA VAL A 55 -0.33 -14.27 10.82
C VAL A 55 -1.24 -15.18 10.00
N LYS A 56 -2.20 -14.60 9.28
CA LYS A 56 -2.98 -15.31 8.27
C LYS A 56 -2.63 -14.79 6.89
N THR A 57 -2.40 -15.70 5.96
CA THR A 57 -2.07 -15.39 4.57
C THR A 57 -3.24 -15.71 3.65
N PHE A 58 -3.41 -14.92 2.60
CA PHE A 58 -4.47 -15.12 1.62
C PHE A 58 -3.94 -14.88 0.21
N LYS A 59 -4.21 -15.84 -0.69
CA LYS A 59 -4.07 -15.62 -2.13
C LYS A 59 -5.32 -14.90 -2.63
N CYS A 60 -5.17 -13.65 -3.06
CA CYS A 60 -6.29 -12.79 -3.46
C CYS A 60 -5.85 -11.78 -4.51
N ASP A 61 -6.61 -11.68 -5.60
CA ASP A 61 -6.51 -10.52 -6.50
C ASP A 61 -7.35 -9.38 -5.90
N VAL A 62 -6.69 -8.33 -5.47
CA VAL A 62 -7.36 -7.16 -4.86
C VAL A 62 -8.21 -6.37 -5.86
N GLY A 63 -7.98 -6.55 -7.17
CA GLY A 63 -8.82 -5.99 -8.23
C GLY A 63 -10.15 -6.73 -8.43
N ASP A 64 -10.34 -7.88 -7.75
CA ASP A 64 -11.57 -8.66 -7.78
C ASP A 64 -12.33 -8.53 -6.45
N TYR A 65 -13.50 -7.90 -6.49
CA TYR A 65 -14.33 -7.67 -5.31
C TYR A 65 -14.82 -8.95 -4.65
N ASP A 66 -15.17 -9.98 -5.43
CA ASP A 66 -15.69 -11.24 -4.88
C ASP A 66 -14.57 -12.02 -4.19
N SER A 67 -13.36 -12.04 -4.75
CA SER A 67 -12.17 -12.58 -4.08
C SER A 67 -11.89 -11.89 -2.73
N LEU A 68 -12.00 -10.56 -2.68
CA LEU A 68 -11.87 -9.83 -1.41
C LEU A 68 -12.98 -10.16 -0.42
N ARG A 69 -14.22 -10.31 -0.86
CA ARG A 69 -15.34 -10.73 0.02
C ARG A 69 -15.08 -12.07 0.69
N GLU A 70 -14.52 -13.04 -0.02
CA GLU A 70 -14.14 -14.33 0.54
C GLU A 70 -13.07 -14.19 1.64
N VAL A 71 -12.05 -13.35 1.41
CA VAL A 71 -11.03 -13.03 2.43
C VAL A 71 -11.68 -12.40 3.66
N PHE A 72 -12.51 -11.37 3.47
CA PHE A 72 -13.15 -10.64 4.57
C PHE A 72 -14.18 -11.47 5.34
N SER A 73 -14.72 -12.55 4.75
CA SER A 73 -15.57 -13.52 5.47
C SER A 73 -14.80 -14.34 6.52
N GLN A 74 -13.47 -14.43 6.40
CA GLN A 74 -12.56 -15.17 7.28
C GLN A 74 -11.84 -14.26 8.29
N ILE A 75 -12.12 -12.95 8.27
CA ILE A 75 -11.52 -11.94 9.14
C ILE A 75 -12.63 -11.34 10.02
N ASP A 76 -12.48 -11.45 11.34
CA ASP A 76 -13.49 -10.97 12.29
C ASP A 76 -13.41 -9.46 12.52
N ASP A 77 -12.20 -8.92 12.64
CA ASP A 77 -11.96 -7.51 12.95
C ASP A 77 -10.63 -7.03 12.35
N ILE A 78 -10.55 -5.74 12.04
CA ILE A 78 -9.36 -5.07 11.52
C ILE A 78 -9.24 -3.71 12.20
N ASP A 79 -8.03 -3.39 12.71
CA ASP A 79 -7.71 -2.10 13.30
C ASP A 79 -7.02 -1.17 12.30
N ILE A 80 -6.16 -1.73 11.46
CA ILE A 80 -5.36 -1.00 10.50
C ILE A 80 -5.45 -1.67 9.13
N VAL A 81 -5.69 -0.88 8.10
CA VAL A 81 -5.64 -1.31 6.69
C VAL A 81 -4.49 -0.60 6.00
N ILE A 82 -3.59 -1.37 5.39
CA ILE A 82 -2.51 -0.88 4.54
C ILE A 82 -2.79 -1.31 3.09
N ASN A 83 -3.26 -0.38 2.29
CA ASN A 83 -3.47 -0.56 0.87
C ASN A 83 -2.14 -0.31 0.13
N ASN A 84 -1.36 -1.38 -0.06
CA ASN A 84 -0.03 -1.32 -0.68
C ASN A 84 0.01 -2.00 -2.05
N ALA A 85 -0.85 -2.96 -2.34
CA ALA A 85 -0.86 -3.63 -3.64
C ALA A 85 -0.92 -2.63 -4.80
N GLY A 86 -0.07 -2.83 -5.79
CA GLY A 86 -0.01 -1.98 -6.96
C GLY A 86 0.79 -2.60 -8.09
N VAL A 87 0.52 -2.13 -9.30
CA VAL A 87 1.22 -2.47 -10.53
C VAL A 87 1.55 -1.20 -11.30
N ALA A 88 2.61 -1.24 -12.09
CA ALA A 88 3.02 -0.17 -12.99
C ALA A 88 3.03 -0.67 -14.45
N TRP A 89 2.98 0.27 -15.38
CA TRP A 89 3.23 0.07 -16.78
C TRP A 89 3.95 1.31 -17.31
N ILE A 90 5.03 1.11 -18.04
CA ILE A 90 5.88 2.18 -18.57
C ILE A 90 5.85 2.11 -20.09
N GLY A 91 5.50 3.20 -20.72
CA GLY A 91 5.42 3.34 -22.17
C GLY A 91 4.55 4.51 -22.62
N LEU A 92 4.54 4.80 -23.90
CA LEU A 92 3.69 5.87 -24.45
C LEU A 92 2.21 5.50 -24.34
N LEU A 93 1.35 6.46 -24.04
CA LEU A 93 -0.08 6.25 -23.94
C LEU A 93 -0.68 5.59 -25.19
N THR A 94 -0.15 5.91 -26.37
CA THR A 94 -0.59 5.34 -27.65
C THR A 94 -0.32 3.85 -27.80
N ASP A 95 0.63 3.33 -27.04
CA ASP A 95 1.08 1.92 -27.11
C ASP A 95 0.44 1.07 -26.02
N MET A 96 -0.29 1.71 -25.11
CA MET A 96 -0.96 1.04 -23.99
C MET A 96 -2.25 0.37 -24.46
N ASP A 97 -2.38 -0.92 -24.19
CA ASP A 97 -3.64 -1.62 -24.39
C ASP A 97 -4.70 -1.22 -23.35
N VAL A 98 -5.97 -1.23 -23.76
CA VAL A 98 -7.11 -0.97 -22.85
C VAL A 98 -7.15 -1.95 -21.68
N SER A 99 -6.66 -3.19 -21.88
CA SER A 99 -6.52 -4.20 -20.82
C SER A 99 -5.51 -3.79 -19.76
N ASP A 100 -4.37 -3.18 -20.14
CA ASP A 100 -3.35 -2.70 -19.22
C ASP A 100 -3.86 -1.53 -18.38
N TRP A 101 -4.54 -0.57 -19.02
CA TRP A 101 -5.23 0.48 -18.31
C TRP A 101 -6.19 -0.07 -17.24
N LYS A 102 -7.06 -1.02 -17.63
CA LYS A 102 -8.02 -1.64 -16.71
C LYS A 102 -7.33 -2.38 -15.57
N ASN A 103 -6.26 -3.12 -15.83
CA ASN A 103 -5.48 -3.83 -14.80
C ASN A 103 -4.86 -2.84 -13.81
N ILE A 104 -4.31 -1.72 -14.28
CA ILE A 104 -3.74 -0.68 -13.39
C ILE A 104 -4.85 -0.07 -12.53
N MET A 105 -5.95 0.35 -13.13
CA MET A 105 -7.03 1.00 -12.39
C MET A 105 -7.66 0.05 -11.38
N SER A 106 -7.94 -1.20 -11.76
CA SER A 106 -8.54 -2.18 -10.85
C SER A 106 -7.60 -2.53 -9.67
N THR A 107 -6.31 -2.70 -9.94
CA THR A 107 -5.34 -3.05 -8.89
C THR A 107 -4.99 -1.85 -8.00
N ASN A 108 -4.75 -0.67 -8.59
CA ASN A 108 -4.20 0.47 -7.84
C ASN A 108 -5.27 1.35 -7.21
N LEU A 109 -6.49 1.41 -7.75
CA LEU A 109 -7.53 2.33 -7.31
C LEU A 109 -8.82 1.64 -6.89
N ASP A 110 -9.41 0.77 -7.74
CA ASP A 110 -10.68 0.12 -7.40
C ASP A 110 -10.53 -0.78 -6.16
N SER A 111 -9.36 -1.41 -5.99
CA SER A 111 -9.03 -2.21 -4.81
C SER A 111 -9.17 -1.43 -3.50
N LEU A 112 -8.80 -0.14 -3.47
CA LEU A 112 -8.96 0.70 -2.29
C LEU A 112 -10.44 0.87 -1.93
N PHE A 113 -11.27 1.12 -2.95
CA PHE A 113 -12.71 1.21 -2.74
C PHE A 113 -13.28 -0.12 -2.23
N TYR A 114 -12.90 -1.24 -2.82
CA TYR A 114 -13.38 -2.57 -2.41
C TYR A 114 -13.00 -2.91 -0.97
N ILE A 115 -11.73 -2.71 -0.62
CA ILE A 115 -11.22 -2.98 0.73
C ILE A 115 -11.86 -2.05 1.76
N CYS A 116 -11.95 -0.75 1.47
CA CYS A 116 -12.60 0.20 2.37
C CYS A 116 -14.09 -0.10 2.53
N LYS A 117 -14.80 -0.47 1.45
CA LYS A 117 -16.22 -0.88 1.51
C LYS A 117 -16.45 -2.07 2.45
N LEU A 118 -15.48 -2.99 2.55
CA LEU A 118 -15.57 -4.18 3.41
C LEU A 118 -15.09 -3.90 4.84
N ALA A 119 -14.05 -3.08 5.03
CA ALA A 119 -13.45 -2.80 6.33
C ALA A 119 -14.18 -1.71 7.13
N VAL A 120 -14.55 -0.61 6.47
CA VAL A 120 -15.09 0.60 7.09
C VAL A 120 -16.33 0.36 7.94
N PRO A 121 -17.34 -0.45 7.56
CA PRO A 121 -18.52 -0.65 8.40
C PRO A 121 -18.19 -1.14 9.81
N ARG A 122 -17.22 -2.04 9.96
CA ARG A 122 -16.77 -2.54 11.27
C ARG A 122 -15.96 -1.50 12.04
N MET A 123 -15.10 -0.73 11.36
CA MET A 123 -14.37 0.39 11.96
C MET A 123 -15.31 1.47 12.48
N VAL A 124 -16.37 1.81 11.73
CA VAL A 124 -17.40 2.76 12.15
C VAL A 124 -18.15 2.25 13.37
N GLN A 125 -18.53 0.97 13.39
CA GLN A 125 -19.22 0.38 14.55
C GLN A 125 -18.39 0.46 15.83
N LYS A 126 -17.07 0.26 15.75
CA LYS A 126 -16.17 0.36 16.91
C LYS A 126 -15.61 1.76 17.16
N GLN A 127 -15.95 2.76 16.33
CA GLN A 127 -15.46 4.14 16.42
C GLN A 127 -13.93 4.23 16.49
N SER A 128 -13.26 3.36 15.75
CA SER A 128 -11.79 3.29 15.72
C SER A 128 -11.31 2.58 14.45
N GLY A 129 -10.28 3.12 13.83
CA GLY A 129 -9.64 2.51 12.67
C GLY A 129 -8.57 3.41 12.05
N ARG A 130 -7.69 2.80 11.28
CA ARG A 130 -6.69 3.53 10.51
C ARG A 130 -6.58 2.93 9.11
N ILE A 131 -6.51 3.79 8.12
CA ILE A 131 -6.32 3.40 6.72
C ILE A 131 -5.10 4.16 6.20
N ILE A 132 -4.12 3.43 5.66
CA ILE A 132 -2.92 4.02 5.08
C ILE A 132 -2.78 3.49 3.65
N ASN A 133 -2.77 4.40 2.69
CA ASN A 133 -2.68 4.09 1.27
C ASN A 133 -1.27 4.36 0.76
N ILE A 134 -0.63 3.40 0.10
CA ILE A 134 0.66 3.60 -0.53
C ILE A 134 0.44 4.20 -1.92
N SER A 135 0.81 5.46 -2.03
CA SER A 135 0.73 6.27 -3.23
C SER A 135 2.12 6.46 -3.88
N SER A 136 2.25 7.43 -4.73
CA SER A 136 3.50 7.80 -5.40
C SER A 136 3.56 9.32 -5.58
N VAL A 137 4.76 9.87 -5.70
CA VAL A 137 4.99 11.24 -6.15
C VAL A 137 4.34 11.50 -7.51
N TRP A 138 4.24 10.49 -8.37
CA TRP A 138 3.53 10.59 -9.65
C TRP A 138 2.03 10.84 -9.50
N GLY A 139 1.45 10.54 -8.36
CA GLY A 139 0.08 10.94 -8.01
C GLY A 139 -0.04 12.44 -7.68
N ASN A 140 1.07 13.14 -7.43
CA ASN A 140 1.11 14.58 -7.16
C ASN A 140 1.37 15.39 -8.42
N VAL A 141 2.35 14.98 -9.24
CA VAL A 141 2.87 15.77 -10.38
C VAL A 141 2.66 15.12 -11.75
N GLY A 142 2.41 13.80 -11.78
CA GLY A 142 2.36 13.02 -13.01
C GLY A 142 3.76 12.71 -13.59
N ALA A 143 3.83 11.68 -14.44
CA ALA A 143 5.05 11.30 -15.13
C ALA A 143 4.78 10.99 -16.60
N SER A 144 5.72 11.38 -17.46
CA SER A 144 5.77 10.93 -18.85
C SER A 144 5.92 9.41 -18.90
N CYS A 145 5.34 8.77 -19.88
CA CYS A 145 5.31 7.31 -20.05
C CYS A 145 4.63 6.51 -18.93
N GLU A 146 4.07 7.18 -17.90
CA GLU A 146 3.34 6.54 -16.79
C GLU A 146 1.96 7.15 -16.57
N VAL A 147 1.24 7.50 -17.64
CA VAL A 147 -0.05 8.22 -17.57
C VAL A 147 -1.08 7.45 -16.74
N ALA A 148 -1.25 6.16 -16.97
CA ALA A 148 -2.23 5.34 -16.22
C ALA A 148 -1.84 5.18 -14.75
N TYR A 149 -0.56 4.96 -14.47
CA TYR A 149 -0.05 4.88 -13.10
C TYR A 149 -0.26 6.19 -12.36
N SER A 150 0.13 7.31 -12.96
CA SER A 150 -0.06 8.65 -12.42
C SER A 150 -1.55 8.95 -12.15
N ALA A 151 -2.43 8.63 -13.10
CA ALA A 151 -3.87 8.79 -12.92
C ALA A 151 -4.40 7.95 -11.74
N SER A 152 -3.96 6.68 -11.63
CA SER A 152 -4.36 5.81 -10.53
C SER A 152 -3.90 6.35 -9.18
N LYS A 153 -2.65 6.81 -9.06
CA LYS A 153 -2.08 7.34 -7.80
C LYS A 153 -2.63 8.74 -7.46
N GLY A 154 -2.95 9.56 -8.45
CA GLY A 154 -3.73 10.78 -8.27
C GLY A 154 -5.13 10.50 -7.72
N GLY A 155 -5.77 9.43 -8.23
CA GLY A 155 -7.02 8.90 -7.69
C GLY A 155 -6.90 8.46 -6.22
N VAL A 156 -5.84 7.73 -5.86
CA VAL A 156 -5.52 7.34 -4.47
C VAL A 156 -5.42 8.56 -3.55
N ASN A 157 -4.73 9.63 -4.00
CA ASN A 157 -4.56 10.84 -3.21
C ASN A 157 -5.91 11.56 -2.98
N SER A 158 -6.75 11.66 -4.02
CA SER A 158 -8.08 12.26 -3.90
C SER A 158 -9.03 11.39 -3.07
N PHE A 159 -9.02 10.08 -3.26
CA PHE A 159 -9.78 9.11 -2.46
C PHE A 159 -9.44 9.23 -0.97
N THR A 160 -8.14 9.29 -0.64
CA THR A 160 -7.64 9.47 0.72
C THR A 160 -8.22 10.73 1.38
N ARG A 161 -8.17 11.87 0.70
CA ARG A 161 -8.66 13.15 1.23
C ARG A 161 -10.19 13.15 1.40
N ALA A 162 -10.92 12.55 0.48
CA ALA A 162 -12.37 12.48 0.54
C ALA A 162 -12.84 11.54 1.66
N LEU A 163 -12.30 10.32 1.72
CA LEU A 163 -12.66 9.32 2.72
C LEU A 163 -12.27 9.77 4.14
N ALA A 164 -11.16 10.49 4.30
CA ALA A 164 -10.76 11.07 5.58
C ALA A 164 -11.82 12.01 6.16
N LYS A 165 -12.42 12.87 5.32
CA LYS A 165 -13.48 13.81 5.74
C LYS A 165 -14.75 13.06 6.13
N GLU A 166 -15.08 11.99 5.43
CA GLU A 166 -16.26 11.16 5.69
C GLU A 166 -16.14 10.37 7.00
N LEU A 167 -14.93 9.86 7.30
CA LEU A 167 -14.69 8.97 8.43
C LEU A 167 -14.18 9.68 9.70
N ALA A 168 -13.76 10.94 9.61
CA ALA A 168 -13.30 11.71 10.78
C ALA A 168 -14.33 11.74 11.94
N PRO A 169 -15.66 11.90 11.71
CA PRO A 169 -16.66 11.85 12.79
C PRO A 169 -16.71 10.51 13.52
N SER A 170 -16.23 9.43 12.90
CA SER A 170 -16.16 8.08 13.46
C SER A 170 -14.82 7.76 14.11
N ASN A 171 -13.95 8.76 14.32
CA ASN A 171 -12.62 8.59 14.91
C ASN A 171 -11.73 7.62 14.11
N ILE A 172 -11.85 7.64 12.77
CA ILE A 172 -11.05 6.86 11.83
C ILE A 172 -10.16 7.80 11.03
N SER A 173 -8.85 7.54 11.01
CA SER A 173 -7.91 8.32 10.19
C SER A 173 -7.62 7.63 8.86
N VAL A 174 -7.53 8.41 7.79
CA VAL A 174 -7.17 7.95 6.45
C VAL A 174 -6.06 8.85 5.92
N ASN A 175 -4.87 8.27 5.64
CA ASN A 175 -3.73 9.01 5.13
C ASN A 175 -3.08 8.23 3.97
N ALA A 176 -2.29 8.91 3.16
CA ALA A 176 -1.48 8.31 2.10
C ALA A 176 0.00 8.62 2.29
N ILE A 177 0.86 7.72 1.82
CA ILE A 177 2.30 7.92 1.71
C ILE A 177 2.63 7.92 0.22
N ALA A 178 3.07 9.07 -0.29
CA ALA A 178 3.51 9.27 -1.66
C ALA A 178 5.01 8.97 -1.73
N CYS A 179 5.35 7.78 -2.22
CA CYS A 179 6.74 7.35 -2.34
C CYS A 179 7.38 7.92 -3.62
N GLY A 180 8.64 8.33 -3.52
CA GLY A 180 9.53 8.53 -4.64
C GLY A 180 10.04 7.19 -5.18
N VAL A 181 11.28 7.17 -5.69
CA VAL A 181 11.90 5.94 -6.20
C VAL A 181 12.43 5.11 -5.02
N ILE A 182 11.81 3.96 -4.81
CA ILE A 182 12.19 3.01 -3.75
C ILE A 182 12.85 1.79 -4.38
N ASP A 183 13.94 1.31 -3.80
CA ASP A 183 14.63 0.09 -4.26
C ASP A 183 13.75 -1.14 -4.05
N THR A 184 13.10 -1.56 -5.12
CA THR A 184 12.16 -2.69 -5.15
C THR A 184 12.30 -3.50 -6.42
N ASP A 185 11.86 -4.77 -6.36
CA ASP A 185 11.79 -5.61 -7.57
C ASP A 185 10.92 -5.01 -8.67
N MET A 186 9.89 -4.21 -8.32
CA MET A 186 9.03 -3.54 -9.30
C MET A 186 9.86 -2.59 -10.17
N ASN A 187 10.69 -1.74 -9.57
CA ASN A 187 11.52 -0.80 -10.29
C ASN A 187 12.60 -1.53 -11.11
N ARG A 188 13.23 -2.56 -10.54
CA ARG A 188 14.24 -3.39 -11.24
C ARG A 188 13.67 -4.21 -12.41
N GLN A 189 12.36 -4.46 -12.46
CA GLN A 189 11.69 -5.15 -13.57
C GLN A 189 11.39 -4.23 -14.75
N HIS A 190 11.26 -2.93 -14.52
CA HIS A 190 10.84 -1.94 -15.52
C HIS A 190 11.97 -0.98 -15.95
N LEU A 191 13.00 -0.85 -15.14
CA LEU A 191 14.11 0.09 -15.34
C LEU A 191 15.42 -0.68 -15.46
N SER A 192 16.27 -0.26 -16.38
CA SER A 192 17.64 -0.74 -16.49
C SER A 192 18.51 -0.20 -15.34
N GLU A 193 19.73 -0.73 -15.18
CA GLU A 193 20.69 -0.20 -14.21
C GLU A 193 21.08 1.25 -14.56
N GLU A 194 21.13 1.61 -15.84
CA GLU A 194 21.42 2.96 -16.32
C GLU A 194 20.27 3.93 -15.97
N ASP A 195 19.00 3.53 -16.21
CA ASP A 195 17.83 4.32 -15.81
C ASP A 195 17.79 4.56 -14.30
N LEU A 196 18.13 3.54 -13.50
CA LEU A 196 18.17 3.66 -12.04
C LEU A 196 19.27 4.59 -11.56
N GLU A 197 20.41 4.61 -12.25
CA GLU A 197 21.51 5.52 -11.93
C GLU A 197 21.16 6.97 -12.30
N GLU A 198 20.54 7.21 -13.47
CA GLU A 198 20.02 8.53 -13.84
C GLU A 198 19.01 9.06 -12.82
N LEU A 199 18.06 8.21 -12.41
CA LEU A 199 17.09 8.57 -11.37
C LEU A 199 17.75 8.86 -10.01
N ARG A 200 18.81 8.15 -9.66
CA ARG A 200 19.59 8.40 -8.45
C ARG A 200 20.26 9.79 -8.48
N GLU A 201 20.82 10.17 -9.61
CA GLU A 201 21.46 11.48 -9.80
C GLU A 201 20.45 12.64 -9.69
N ASP A 202 19.20 12.41 -10.10
CA ASP A 202 18.12 13.40 -10.00
C ASP A 202 17.61 13.58 -8.55
N ILE A 203 17.87 12.62 -7.66
CA ILE A 203 17.42 12.66 -6.27
C ILE A 203 18.45 13.42 -5.42
N PRO A 204 18.10 14.53 -4.73
CA PRO A 204 19.06 15.31 -3.92
C PRO A 204 19.81 14.52 -2.85
N MET A 205 19.20 13.44 -2.32
CA MET A 205 19.88 12.51 -1.39
C MET A 205 20.87 11.56 -2.07
N ASP A 206 21.03 11.62 -3.39
CA ASP A 206 21.96 10.81 -4.19
C ASP A 206 21.83 9.29 -3.96
N ARG A 207 20.61 8.83 -3.71
CA ARG A 207 20.25 7.41 -3.54
C ARG A 207 18.77 7.16 -3.69
N LEU A 208 18.43 5.91 -3.97
CA LEU A 208 17.05 5.44 -3.85
C LEU A 208 16.63 5.31 -2.39
N GLY A 209 15.34 5.45 -2.12
CA GLY A 209 14.77 5.12 -0.81
C GLY A 209 14.76 3.61 -0.58
N SER A 210 14.82 3.18 0.67
CA SER A 210 14.67 1.76 1.03
C SER A 210 13.23 1.42 1.40
N THR A 211 12.87 0.14 1.26
CA THR A 211 11.57 -0.37 1.71
C THR A 211 11.39 -0.23 3.22
N ASP A 212 12.47 -0.31 3.99
CA ASP A 212 12.45 -0.14 5.44
C ASP A 212 12.15 1.31 5.86
N GLU A 213 12.67 2.31 5.14
CA GLU A 213 12.33 3.72 5.39
C GLU A 213 10.84 4.00 5.17
N VAL A 214 10.24 3.40 4.13
CA VAL A 214 8.80 3.49 3.90
C VAL A 214 8.04 2.78 5.03
N ALA A 215 8.46 1.58 5.43
CA ALA A 215 7.81 0.82 6.49
C ALA A 215 7.87 1.55 7.85
N GLU A 216 9.00 2.19 8.16
CA GLU A 216 9.13 3.04 9.35
C GLU A 216 8.17 4.23 9.33
N LEU A 217 8.05 4.91 8.18
CA LEU A 217 7.10 6.01 8.03
C LEU A 217 5.65 5.53 8.16
N VAL A 218 5.30 4.36 7.58
CA VAL A 218 3.97 3.75 7.74
C VAL A 218 3.66 3.51 9.22
N LEU A 219 4.60 2.96 9.99
CA LEU A 219 4.43 2.78 11.45
C LEU A 219 4.22 4.11 12.18
N LYS A 220 5.00 5.14 11.87
CA LYS A 220 4.84 6.47 12.48
C LYS A 220 3.47 7.05 12.18
N VAL A 221 2.98 6.91 10.95
CA VAL A 221 1.63 7.35 10.56
C VAL A 221 0.55 6.51 11.26
N ALA A 222 0.76 5.20 11.41
CA ALA A 222 -0.15 4.33 12.16
C ALA A 222 -0.24 4.67 13.65
N HIS A 223 0.80 5.23 14.24
CA HIS A 223 0.83 5.68 15.64
C HIS A 223 0.51 7.17 15.83
N ALA A 224 0.37 7.92 14.75
CA ALA A 224 0.07 9.34 14.83
C ALA A 224 -1.29 9.62 15.51
N PRO A 225 -1.48 10.79 16.10
CA PRO A 225 -2.80 11.18 16.61
C PRO A 225 -3.88 11.07 15.53
N VAL A 226 -5.08 10.61 15.88
CA VAL A 226 -6.20 10.44 14.92
C VAL A 226 -6.56 11.77 14.24
N TYR A 227 -6.27 12.89 14.89
CA TYR A 227 -6.45 14.23 14.32
C TYR A 227 -5.63 14.46 13.03
N MET A 228 -4.56 13.66 12.82
CA MET A 228 -3.82 13.61 11.55
C MET A 228 -4.57 12.71 10.56
N THR A 229 -5.41 13.30 9.73
CA THR A 229 -6.19 12.59 8.71
C THR A 229 -6.24 13.41 7.41
N GLY A 230 -6.43 12.73 6.27
CA GLY A 230 -6.49 13.35 4.94
C GLY A 230 -5.15 13.81 4.38
N GLN A 231 -4.04 13.40 5.01
CA GLN A 231 -2.70 13.82 4.58
C GLN A 231 -2.17 12.90 3.47
N VAL A 232 -1.42 13.49 2.55
CA VAL A 232 -0.57 12.80 1.58
C VAL A 232 0.86 13.19 1.91
N ILE A 233 1.59 12.27 2.52
CA ILE A 233 2.93 12.50 3.06
C ILE A 233 3.94 11.97 2.05
N THR A 234 4.83 12.83 1.58
CA THR A 234 5.86 12.47 0.60
C THR A 234 7.12 11.93 1.30
N ILE A 235 7.72 10.89 0.72
CA ILE A 235 9.02 10.33 1.07
C ILE A 235 9.79 10.04 -0.23
N ASP A 236 10.71 10.93 -0.61
CA ASP A 236 11.32 10.94 -1.94
C ASP A 236 12.77 11.42 -1.99
N GLY A 237 13.41 11.67 -0.85
CA GLY A 237 14.78 12.18 -0.81
C GLY A 237 14.95 13.62 -1.27
N GLY A 238 13.83 14.38 -1.35
CA GLY A 238 13.81 15.77 -1.80
C GLY A 238 13.68 15.94 -3.31
N TRP A 239 13.22 14.90 -4.01
CA TRP A 239 13.18 14.84 -5.49
C TRP A 239 12.11 15.76 -6.10
N ILE A 240 10.88 15.83 -5.52
CA ILE A 240 9.73 16.55 -6.10
C ILE A 240 9.05 17.43 -5.02
#